data_65e498ad58e66cdee917fd6e4cd2f78c
#
_entry.id   65e498ad58e66cdee917fd6e4cd2f78c
#
_cell.length_a   1.000
_cell.length_b   1.000
_cell.length_c   1.000
_cell.angle_alpha   90.00
_cell.angle_beta   90.00
_cell.angle_gamma   90.00
#
_symmetry.space_group_name_H-M   'P 1'
#
loop_
_entity.id
_entity.type
_entity.pdbx_description
1 polymer ?
#
loop_
_entity_poly.entity_id
_entity_poly.type
_entity_poly.pdbx_seq_one_letter_code
_entity_poly.pdbx_strand_id
1 'polypeptide(L)'
;FTILANETGDERSGKIIFSNSLYNISSSIDVIQEAKEVEAKGGISTAADLVNFAKAVNNGTSTSRWQNDAGEIVLLNDIDMSSVTSWTPIGDIDASNYTTAEPYVSIHPFTGTFNGQGHAIKNLDCSADITNGGLAYGLFGSIENATVKNLVLGDASTTITWMMSGTAPKYTVIAPLACFAKSSVIEGCTNYYNIDFTADNKSGEFNALSGLVGTIVNTTIGGESKAQGCSNRGFVRTGRISNTANGGTGMQTAGICAFMAKAEGGKLNYCTNYGDISCPSGRTGGIVATLMYGNIYN
;
A
#
# COMPACT_ATOMS: atom_id res chain seq x y z
N PHE A 1 -24.34 -32.02 21.74
CA PHE A 1 -22.93 -31.67 21.66
C PHE A 1 -22.76 -30.18 21.87
N THR A 2 -21.60 -29.76 22.31
CA THR A 2 -21.31 -28.34 22.58
C THR A 2 -20.20 -27.88 21.62
N ILE A 3 -20.44 -26.79 20.93
CA ILE A 3 -19.39 -26.12 20.15
C ILE A 3 -18.75 -25.09 21.08
N LEU A 4 -17.44 -25.20 21.28
CA LEU A 4 -16.69 -24.21 22.06
C LEU A 4 -16.58 -22.91 21.28
N ALA A 5 -16.57 -21.77 21.99
CA ALA A 5 -16.37 -20.49 21.38
C ALA A 5 -15.06 -20.43 20.56
N ASN A 6 -15.07 -19.68 19.48
CA ASN A 6 -13.84 -19.39 18.73
C ASN A 6 -13.05 -18.32 19.50
N GLU A 7 -11.96 -18.72 20.14
CA GLU A 7 -11.09 -17.83 20.91
C GLU A 7 -9.92 -17.29 20.07
N THR A 8 -9.91 -17.57 18.75
CA THR A 8 -8.88 -17.09 17.83
C THR A 8 -9.33 -15.85 17.09
N GLY A 9 -8.36 -15.05 16.62
CA GLY A 9 -8.62 -13.89 15.78
C GLY A 9 -9.04 -14.24 14.34
N ASP A 10 -9.17 -15.54 13.99
CA ASP A 10 -9.52 -16.00 12.65
C ASP A 10 -10.87 -16.69 12.63
N GLU A 11 -11.62 -16.54 11.53
CA GLU A 11 -12.82 -17.32 11.26
C GLU A 11 -12.48 -18.81 11.19
N ARG A 12 -13.30 -19.63 11.81
CA ARG A 12 -13.23 -21.08 11.70
C ARG A 12 -14.44 -21.62 10.96
N SER A 13 -14.20 -22.51 10.02
CA SER A 13 -15.27 -23.24 9.38
C SER A 13 -15.11 -24.73 9.59
N GLY A 14 -16.22 -25.44 9.69
CA GLY A 14 -16.27 -26.87 9.86
C GLY A 14 -17.59 -27.44 9.39
N LYS A 15 -17.67 -28.76 9.37
CA LYS A 15 -18.88 -29.46 8.94
C LYS A 15 -19.30 -30.46 10.00
N ILE A 16 -20.57 -30.40 10.41
CA ILE A 16 -21.19 -31.39 11.27
C ILE A 16 -21.88 -32.40 10.38
N ILE A 17 -21.51 -33.68 10.48
CA ILE A 17 -22.07 -34.74 9.68
C ILE A 17 -22.96 -35.58 10.58
N PHE A 18 -24.22 -35.75 10.20
CA PHE A 18 -25.16 -36.66 10.79
C PHE A 18 -25.25 -37.91 9.89
N SER A 19 -25.00 -39.06 10.44
CA SER A 19 -25.11 -40.32 9.70
C SER A 19 -25.92 -41.37 10.44
N ASN A 20 -26.70 -42.13 9.68
CA ASN A 20 -27.36 -43.32 10.15
C ASN A 20 -26.94 -44.52 9.32
N SER A 21 -26.09 -45.35 9.89
CA SER A 21 -25.51 -46.49 9.18
C SER A 21 -26.52 -47.59 8.82
N LEU A 22 -27.66 -47.66 9.59
CA LEU A 22 -28.69 -48.66 9.33
C LEU A 22 -29.47 -48.40 8.02
N TYR A 23 -29.63 -47.13 7.67
CA TYR A 23 -30.37 -46.68 6.48
C TYR A 23 -29.50 -46.07 5.42
N ASN A 24 -28.18 -46.07 5.61
CA ASN A 24 -27.20 -45.47 4.71
C ASN A 24 -27.53 -43.99 4.32
N ILE A 25 -28.01 -43.24 5.32
CA ILE A 25 -28.39 -41.83 5.15
C ILE A 25 -27.33 -40.96 5.84
N SER A 26 -26.87 -39.95 5.18
CA SER A 26 -26.03 -38.88 5.78
C SER A 26 -26.53 -37.50 5.39
N SER A 27 -26.42 -36.57 6.31
CA SER A 27 -26.68 -35.13 6.08
C SER A 27 -25.59 -34.33 6.77
N SER A 28 -25.30 -33.15 6.28
CA SER A 28 -24.30 -32.29 6.91
C SER A 28 -24.77 -30.84 6.98
N ILE A 29 -24.28 -30.14 8.01
CA ILE A 29 -24.49 -28.72 8.23
C ILE A 29 -23.10 -28.07 8.25
N ASP A 30 -22.90 -27.01 7.44
CA ASP A 30 -21.73 -26.18 7.54
C ASP A 30 -21.87 -25.26 8.75
N VAL A 31 -20.82 -25.16 9.55
CA VAL A 31 -20.74 -24.30 10.73
C VAL A 31 -19.61 -23.33 10.51
N ILE A 32 -19.92 -22.05 10.57
CA ILE A 32 -18.95 -20.98 10.56
C ILE A 32 -18.96 -20.36 11.97
N GLN A 33 -17.79 -20.23 12.55
CA GLN A 33 -17.58 -19.46 13.77
C GLN A 33 -16.77 -18.22 13.41
N GLU A 34 -17.40 -17.07 13.56
CA GLU A 34 -16.72 -15.80 13.37
C GLU A 34 -15.49 -15.70 14.28
N ALA A 35 -14.49 -14.95 13.82
CA ALA A 35 -13.33 -14.64 14.64
C ALA A 35 -13.77 -13.97 15.94
N LYS A 36 -13.12 -14.31 17.04
CA LYS A 36 -13.29 -13.55 18.28
C LYS A 36 -12.80 -12.13 18.01
N GLU A 37 -13.67 -11.17 18.23
CA GLU A 37 -13.28 -9.77 18.20
C GLU A 37 -12.28 -9.52 19.35
N VAL A 38 -11.00 -9.50 19.01
CA VAL A 38 -9.96 -9.10 19.95
C VAL A 38 -10.09 -7.58 20.09
N GLU A 39 -10.55 -7.10 21.22
CA GLU A 39 -10.48 -5.67 21.53
C GLU A 39 -9.01 -5.25 21.44
N ALA A 40 -8.62 -4.67 20.31
CA ALA A 40 -7.32 -4.05 20.16
C ALA A 40 -7.26 -2.91 21.17
N LYS A 41 -6.23 -2.88 21.99
CA LYS A 41 -6.02 -1.86 23.03
C LYS A 41 -5.57 -0.57 22.38
N GLY A 42 -6.43 0.11 21.61
CA GLY A 42 -6.15 1.41 21.05
C GLY A 42 -4.99 1.45 20.04
N GLY A 43 -4.83 0.39 19.20
CA GLY A 43 -3.76 0.39 18.19
C GLY A 43 -3.59 -0.96 17.48
N ILE A 44 -2.64 -1.02 16.53
CA ILE A 44 -2.26 -2.19 15.76
C ILE A 44 -1.03 -2.81 16.41
N SER A 45 -1.11 -4.08 16.82
CA SER A 45 -0.03 -4.79 17.51
C SER A 45 0.47 -6.04 16.78
N THR A 46 -0.28 -6.54 15.82
CA THR A 46 0.02 -7.77 15.09
C THR A 46 -0.21 -7.62 13.59
N ALA A 47 0.35 -8.54 12.79
CA ALA A 47 0.05 -8.62 11.36
C ALA A 47 -1.46 -8.85 11.11
N ALA A 48 -2.11 -9.67 11.94
CA ALA A 48 -3.55 -9.90 11.86
C ALA A 48 -4.36 -8.62 12.12
N ASP A 49 -3.95 -7.79 13.10
CA ASP A 49 -4.58 -6.49 13.33
C ASP A 49 -4.46 -5.59 12.10
N LEU A 50 -3.28 -5.53 11.48
CA LEU A 50 -3.06 -4.72 10.29
C LEU A 50 -3.91 -5.21 9.10
N VAL A 51 -4.02 -6.52 8.90
CA VAL A 51 -4.89 -7.13 7.88
C VAL A 51 -6.36 -6.79 8.15
N ASN A 52 -6.82 -6.92 9.40
CA ASN A 52 -8.19 -6.61 9.76
C ASN A 52 -8.50 -5.12 9.66
N PHE A 53 -7.53 -4.26 10.00
CA PHE A 53 -7.63 -2.82 9.77
C PHE A 53 -7.79 -2.50 8.27
N ALA A 54 -6.96 -3.09 7.41
CA ALA A 54 -7.07 -2.92 5.96
C ALA A 54 -8.46 -3.34 5.44
N LYS A 55 -8.97 -4.50 5.89
CA LYS A 55 -10.33 -4.96 5.55
C LYS A 55 -11.40 -3.98 6.02
N ALA A 56 -11.27 -3.44 7.23
CA ALA A 56 -12.24 -2.49 7.78
C ALA A 56 -12.31 -1.21 6.94
N VAL A 57 -11.15 -0.64 6.57
CA VAL A 57 -11.09 0.53 5.68
C VAL A 57 -11.72 0.21 4.32
N ASN A 58 -11.32 -0.89 3.68
CA ASN A 58 -11.76 -1.27 2.35
C ASN A 58 -13.27 -1.61 2.28
N ASN A 59 -13.86 -2.02 3.40
CA ASN A 59 -15.30 -2.26 3.51
C ASN A 59 -16.10 -1.04 4.03
N GLY A 60 -15.43 0.10 4.30
CA GLY A 60 -16.09 1.28 4.86
C GLY A 60 -16.65 1.04 6.27
N THR A 61 -16.08 0.10 7.04
CA THR A 61 -16.52 -0.18 8.41
C THR A 61 -15.68 0.59 9.44
N SER A 62 -16.14 0.61 10.69
CA SER A 62 -15.48 1.36 11.77
C SER A 62 -14.04 0.89 12.01
N THR A 63 -13.13 1.85 12.15
CA THR A 63 -11.72 1.64 12.52
C THR A 63 -11.41 2.06 13.96
N SER A 64 -12.42 2.43 14.74
CA SER A 64 -12.27 3.01 16.08
C SER A 64 -11.49 2.11 17.07
N ARG A 65 -11.57 0.81 16.93
CA ARG A 65 -10.85 -0.16 17.80
C ARG A 65 -9.33 -0.06 17.70
N TRP A 66 -8.80 0.50 16.62
CA TRP A 66 -7.36 0.70 16.42
C TRP A 66 -6.90 2.13 16.69
N GLN A 67 -7.82 2.99 17.16
CA GLN A 67 -7.52 4.36 17.50
C GLN A 67 -7.05 4.48 18.96
N ASN A 68 -6.07 5.36 19.18
CA ASN A 68 -5.74 5.86 20.51
C ASN A 68 -6.76 6.92 20.97
N ASP A 69 -6.57 7.47 22.18
CA ASP A 69 -7.46 8.50 22.74
C ASP A 69 -7.50 9.80 21.90
N ALA A 70 -6.49 10.06 21.09
CA ALA A 70 -6.45 11.19 20.17
C ALA A 70 -7.15 10.92 18.83
N GLY A 71 -7.70 9.71 18.62
CA GLY A 71 -8.35 9.31 17.38
C GLY A 71 -7.36 8.92 16.27
N GLU A 72 -6.07 8.74 16.57
CA GLU A 72 -5.08 8.29 15.63
C GLU A 72 -5.01 6.75 15.58
N ILE A 73 -4.95 6.17 14.40
CA ILE A 73 -4.52 4.77 14.22
C ILE A 73 -3.02 4.71 14.54
N VAL A 74 -2.63 3.86 15.48
CA VAL A 74 -1.23 3.79 15.94
C VAL A 74 -0.68 2.36 15.82
N LEU A 75 0.62 2.25 15.50
CA LEU A 75 1.35 1.01 15.72
C LEU A 75 1.84 0.97 17.16
N LEU A 76 1.65 -0.15 17.84
CA LEU A 76 2.08 -0.34 19.23
C LEU A 76 3.48 -0.97 19.34
N ASN A 77 3.95 -1.58 18.27
CA ASN A 77 5.27 -2.20 18.10
C ASN A 77 5.57 -2.42 16.62
N ASP A 78 6.75 -2.92 16.32
CA ASP A 78 7.08 -3.38 14.96
C ASP A 78 6.14 -4.52 14.55
N ILE A 79 5.65 -4.48 13.31
CA ILE A 79 4.75 -5.48 12.75
C ILE A 79 5.52 -6.35 11.75
N ASP A 80 5.58 -7.66 12.00
CA ASP A 80 6.18 -8.63 11.08
C ASP A 80 5.09 -9.26 10.18
N MET A 81 5.13 -8.95 8.88
CA MET A 81 4.19 -9.43 7.88
C MET A 81 4.59 -10.77 7.23
N SER A 82 5.63 -11.44 7.69
CA SER A 82 6.14 -12.69 7.08
C SER A 82 5.12 -13.82 7.02
N SER A 83 4.12 -13.82 7.91
CA SER A 83 3.03 -14.80 7.91
C SER A 83 1.88 -14.47 6.94
N VAL A 84 1.89 -13.28 6.35
CA VAL A 84 0.82 -12.81 5.45
C VAL A 84 1.19 -13.17 4.01
N THR A 85 0.51 -14.13 3.44
CA THR A 85 0.78 -14.63 2.08
C THR A 85 0.12 -13.84 0.97
N SER A 86 -0.83 -12.97 1.30
CA SER A 86 -1.51 -12.09 0.34
C SER A 86 -1.88 -10.80 1.04
N TRP A 87 -1.41 -9.68 0.51
CA TRP A 87 -1.72 -8.37 1.01
C TRP A 87 -2.69 -7.62 0.10
N THR A 88 -3.72 -7.04 0.66
CA THR A 88 -4.59 -6.08 -0.02
C THR A 88 -4.29 -4.69 0.54
N PRO A 89 -3.88 -3.73 -0.28
CA PRO A 89 -3.57 -2.38 0.17
C PRO A 89 -4.73 -1.72 0.94
N ILE A 90 -4.37 -0.91 1.94
CA ILE A 90 -5.34 -0.13 2.71
C ILE A 90 -5.90 1.00 1.83
N GLY A 91 -7.21 1.11 1.71
CA GLY A 91 -7.86 2.05 0.82
C GLY A 91 -7.96 1.51 -0.61
N ASP A 92 -9.17 1.22 -1.05
CA ASP A 92 -9.43 0.67 -2.36
C ASP A 92 -9.31 1.73 -3.48
N ILE A 93 -9.20 1.25 -4.72
CA ILE A 93 -9.10 2.09 -5.91
C ILE A 93 -10.01 1.52 -6.98
N ASP A 94 -10.87 2.38 -7.54
CA ASP A 94 -11.63 2.04 -8.74
C ASP A 94 -10.78 2.27 -10.00
N ALA A 95 -10.26 1.18 -10.54
CA ALA A 95 -9.45 1.20 -11.76
C ALA A 95 -10.26 1.56 -13.02
N SER A 96 -11.59 1.46 -12.97
CA SER A 96 -12.46 1.65 -14.14
C SER A 96 -12.53 3.11 -14.61
N ASN A 97 -12.30 4.05 -13.70
CA ASN A 97 -12.42 5.50 -13.94
C ASN A 97 -11.08 6.24 -13.97
N TYR A 98 -9.96 5.52 -14.04
CA TYR A 98 -8.65 6.16 -14.05
C TYR A 98 -8.44 6.98 -15.32
N THR A 99 -8.09 8.26 -15.16
CA THR A 99 -7.63 9.15 -16.23
C THR A 99 -6.34 9.86 -15.81
N THR A 100 -5.55 10.34 -16.77
CA THR A 100 -4.34 11.14 -16.46
C THR A 100 -4.67 12.51 -15.88
N ALA A 101 -5.88 13.01 -16.05
CA ALA A 101 -6.33 14.30 -15.51
C ALA A 101 -6.89 14.12 -14.08
N GLU A 102 -7.55 12.99 -13.84
CA GLU A 102 -8.04 12.58 -12.54
C GLU A 102 -7.47 11.18 -12.23
N PRO A 103 -6.27 11.12 -11.63
CA PRO A 103 -5.48 9.90 -11.61
C PRO A 103 -6.02 8.78 -10.74
N TYR A 104 -7.15 8.95 -10.07
CA TYR A 104 -7.83 7.87 -9.37
C TYR A 104 -9.20 8.27 -8.83
N VAL A 105 -10.06 7.28 -8.71
CA VAL A 105 -11.25 7.33 -7.89
C VAL A 105 -11.12 6.23 -6.85
N SER A 106 -11.19 6.58 -5.59
CA SER A 106 -11.25 5.63 -4.48
C SER A 106 -12.67 5.61 -3.93
N ILE A 107 -13.16 4.42 -3.62
CA ILE A 107 -14.48 4.25 -3.01
C ILE A 107 -14.34 4.39 -1.48
N HIS A 108 -13.32 3.74 -0.92
CA HIS A 108 -13.01 3.77 0.50
C HIS A 108 -11.53 4.13 0.73
N PRO A 109 -11.10 5.38 0.47
CA PRO A 109 -9.74 5.78 0.79
C PRO A 109 -9.52 5.73 2.30
N PHE A 110 -8.29 5.50 2.73
CA PHE A 110 -7.97 5.75 4.13
C PHE A 110 -8.07 7.26 4.40
N THR A 111 -8.82 7.61 5.43
CA THR A 111 -8.96 8.98 5.96
C THR A 111 -8.55 9.01 7.43
N GLY A 112 -8.12 10.17 7.92
CA GLY A 112 -7.69 10.32 9.31
C GLY A 112 -6.18 10.23 9.49
N THR A 113 -5.71 9.90 10.68
CA THR A 113 -4.28 9.88 11.00
C THR A 113 -3.80 8.44 11.24
N PHE A 114 -2.75 8.03 10.50
CA PHE A 114 -1.99 6.82 10.76
C PHE A 114 -0.60 7.20 11.29
N ASN A 115 -0.33 6.89 12.54
CA ASN A 115 0.91 7.22 13.21
C ASN A 115 1.71 5.93 13.53
N GLY A 116 2.79 5.72 12.80
CA GLY A 116 3.67 4.59 13.02
C GLY A 116 4.44 4.63 14.34
N GLN A 117 4.48 5.79 15.04
CA GLN A 117 5.24 6.00 16.29
C GLN A 117 6.73 5.62 16.20
N GLY A 118 7.29 5.61 14.99
CA GLY A 118 8.66 5.17 14.71
C GLY A 118 8.82 3.65 14.57
N HIS A 119 7.73 2.89 14.72
CA HIS A 119 7.72 1.44 14.48
C HIS A 119 7.78 1.09 12.99
N ALA A 120 8.23 -0.14 12.73
CA ALA A 120 8.40 -0.66 11.39
C ALA A 120 7.32 -1.68 11.01
N ILE A 121 6.88 -1.63 9.75
CA ILE A 121 6.19 -2.75 9.11
C ILE A 121 7.23 -3.50 8.30
N LYS A 122 7.56 -4.72 8.74
CA LYS A 122 8.62 -5.58 8.18
C LYS A 122 8.04 -6.72 7.36
N ASN A 123 8.84 -7.23 6.44
CA ASN A 123 8.50 -8.43 5.66
C ASN A 123 7.18 -8.33 4.87
N LEU A 124 6.70 -7.11 4.59
CA LEU A 124 5.58 -6.93 3.68
C LEU A 124 6.09 -7.18 2.25
N ASP A 125 5.59 -8.22 1.61
CA ASP A 125 5.89 -8.54 0.22
C ASP A 125 4.67 -8.26 -0.66
N CYS A 126 4.83 -7.34 -1.61
CA CYS A 126 3.84 -7.03 -2.63
C CYS A 126 4.25 -7.53 -4.02
N SER A 127 5.18 -8.50 -4.10
CA SER A 127 5.57 -9.13 -5.36
C SER A 127 4.36 -9.73 -6.08
N ALA A 128 4.26 -9.50 -7.38
CA ALA A 128 3.10 -9.92 -8.15
C ALA A 128 3.41 -10.16 -9.63
N ASP A 129 2.67 -11.09 -10.26
CA ASP A 129 2.43 -11.07 -11.70
C ASP A 129 1.26 -10.09 -11.95
N ILE A 130 1.60 -8.93 -12.54
CA ILE A 130 0.66 -7.83 -12.71
C ILE A 130 -0.21 -7.94 -13.97
N THR A 131 -0.09 -9.03 -14.76
CA THR A 131 -0.84 -9.21 -16.02
C THR A 131 -2.36 -9.10 -15.82
N ASN A 132 -2.85 -9.69 -14.71
CA ASN A 132 -4.25 -9.65 -14.33
C ASN A 132 -4.42 -8.99 -12.95
N GLY A 133 -3.42 -8.21 -12.55
CA GLY A 133 -3.34 -7.64 -11.21
C GLY A 133 -4.18 -6.38 -11.04
N GLY A 134 -4.20 -5.90 -9.81
CA GLY A 134 -4.81 -4.63 -9.43
C GLY A 134 -4.00 -3.43 -9.93
N LEU A 135 -4.58 -2.25 -9.73
CA LEU A 135 -3.97 -0.98 -10.10
C LEU A 135 -2.82 -0.57 -9.17
N ALA A 136 -2.89 -0.95 -7.90
CA ALA A 136 -2.02 -0.44 -6.84
C ALA A 136 -1.35 -1.53 -6.04
N TYR A 137 -0.05 -1.35 -5.76
CA TYR A 137 0.78 -2.23 -4.94
C TYR A 137 1.55 -1.39 -3.92
N GLY A 138 1.21 -1.52 -2.66
CA GLY A 138 1.79 -0.75 -1.55
C GLY A 138 1.10 -1.04 -0.23
N LEU A 139 1.53 -0.37 0.84
CA LEU A 139 0.85 -0.45 2.13
C LEU A 139 -0.55 0.18 2.01
N PHE A 140 -0.61 1.42 1.50
CA PHE A 140 -1.86 2.09 1.17
C PHE A 140 -2.08 2.07 -0.36
N GLY A 141 -3.27 1.66 -0.78
CA GLY A 141 -3.75 1.85 -2.15
C GLY A 141 -4.10 3.32 -2.37
N SER A 142 -4.95 3.89 -1.51
CA SER A 142 -5.31 5.31 -1.55
C SER A 142 -5.47 5.92 -0.16
N ILE A 143 -5.02 7.18 -0.04
CA ILE A 143 -5.25 8.02 1.12
C ILE A 143 -5.85 9.34 0.67
N GLU A 144 -6.86 9.84 1.39
CA GLU A 144 -7.51 11.13 1.09
C GLU A 144 -7.85 11.88 2.37
N ASN A 145 -7.52 13.18 2.42
CA ASN A 145 -7.68 14.01 3.62
C ASN A 145 -7.07 13.36 4.88
N ALA A 146 -5.91 12.72 4.70
CA ALA A 146 -5.27 11.88 5.70
C ALA A 146 -3.90 12.42 6.11
N THR A 147 -3.44 11.98 7.28
CA THR A 147 -2.05 12.16 7.72
C THR A 147 -1.41 10.79 7.95
N VAL A 148 -0.29 10.50 7.29
CA VAL A 148 0.54 9.32 7.57
C VAL A 148 1.88 9.80 8.09
N LYS A 149 2.23 9.38 9.32
CA LYS A 149 3.44 9.91 9.96
C LYS A 149 4.24 8.89 10.74
N ASN A 150 5.56 9.18 10.87
CA ASN A 150 6.50 8.44 11.71
C ASN A 150 6.47 6.93 11.48
N LEU A 151 6.44 6.50 10.22
CA LEU A 151 6.34 5.09 9.83
C LEU A 151 7.60 4.63 9.12
N VAL A 152 8.09 3.44 9.49
CA VAL A 152 9.19 2.77 8.79
C VAL A 152 8.63 1.59 8.00
N LEU A 153 9.02 1.46 6.74
CA LEU A 153 8.68 0.34 5.87
C LEU A 153 9.92 -0.50 5.61
N GLY A 154 9.90 -1.76 6.06
CA GLY A 154 11.07 -2.62 6.07
C GLY A 154 12.05 -2.27 7.18
N ASP A 155 13.28 -2.74 7.06
CA ASP A 155 14.41 -2.37 7.93
C ASP A 155 15.74 -2.42 7.16
N ALA A 156 16.79 -1.84 7.76
CA ALA A 156 18.10 -1.77 7.13
C ALA A 156 18.84 -3.12 7.08
N SER A 157 18.43 -4.09 7.88
CA SER A 157 19.10 -5.41 8.03
C SER A 157 18.51 -6.48 7.12
N THR A 158 17.22 -6.33 6.76
CA THR A 158 16.48 -7.30 5.97
C THR A 158 15.77 -6.59 4.83
N THR A 159 16.46 -6.43 3.70
CA THR A 159 15.89 -5.73 2.55
C THR A 159 15.11 -6.70 1.67
N ILE A 160 13.80 -6.50 1.57
CA ILE A 160 12.93 -7.25 0.66
C ILE A 160 12.86 -6.50 -0.67
N THR A 161 12.91 -7.26 -1.76
CA THR A 161 12.70 -6.75 -3.11
C THR A 161 11.34 -7.22 -3.62
N TRP A 162 10.45 -6.28 -3.91
CA TRP A 162 9.20 -6.56 -4.58
C TRP A 162 9.44 -6.81 -6.07
N MET A 163 9.18 -8.03 -6.50
CA MET A 163 9.36 -8.45 -7.90
C MET A 163 8.04 -8.30 -8.64
N MET A 164 8.01 -7.38 -9.61
CA MET A 164 6.83 -7.13 -10.45
C MET A 164 7.10 -7.70 -11.84
N SER A 165 6.39 -8.77 -12.20
CA SER A 165 6.53 -9.50 -13.46
C SER A 165 5.25 -9.47 -14.30
N GLY A 166 5.30 -10.08 -15.49
CA GLY A 166 4.14 -10.22 -16.38
C GLY A 166 4.00 -9.10 -17.40
N THR A 167 2.77 -8.75 -17.76
CA THR A 167 2.46 -7.65 -18.68
C THR A 167 1.71 -6.57 -17.95
N ALA A 168 2.28 -5.36 -17.89
CA ALA A 168 1.67 -4.24 -17.18
C ALA A 168 0.28 -3.91 -17.74
N PRO A 169 -0.76 -3.85 -16.89
CA PRO A 169 -2.06 -3.34 -17.29
C PRO A 169 -1.99 -1.85 -17.61
N LYS A 170 -3.08 -1.30 -18.11
CA LYS A 170 -3.18 0.09 -18.60
C LYS A 170 -2.63 1.13 -17.62
N TYR A 171 -2.85 0.93 -16.34
CA TYR A 171 -2.37 1.78 -15.27
C TYR A 171 -1.88 0.90 -14.13
N THR A 172 -0.65 1.14 -13.69
CA THR A 172 -0.08 0.43 -12.55
C THR A 172 0.68 1.43 -11.69
N VAL A 173 0.43 1.42 -10.40
CA VAL A 173 1.14 2.25 -9.44
C VAL A 173 1.74 1.36 -8.36
N ILE A 174 3.05 1.50 -8.16
CA ILE A 174 3.82 0.72 -7.19
C ILE A 174 4.57 1.69 -6.30
N ALA A 175 4.22 1.70 -5.04
CA ALA A 175 4.84 2.59 -4.06
C ALA A 175 4.70 2.02 -2.64
N PRO A 176 5.81 1.81 -1.92
CA PRO A 176 5.77 1.14 -0.62
C PRO A 176 4.82 1.78 0.39
N LEU A 177 4.76 3.11 0.47
CA LEU A 177 3.89 3.77 1.42
C LEU A 177 2.48 3.95 0.90
N ALA A 178 2.30 4.71 -0.18
CA ALA A 178 0.97 4.97 -0.73
C ALA A 178 1.02 5.07 -2.25
N CYS A 179 0.15 4.33 -2.93
CA CYS A 179 0.06 4.43 -4.38
C CYS A 179 -0.56 5.75 -4.81
N PHE A 180 -1.62 6.19 -4.12
CA PHE A 180 -2.27 7.47 -4.38
C PHE A 180 -2.48 8.25 -3.07
N ALA A 181 -2.20 9.56 -3.13
CA ALA A 181 -2.45 10.47 -2.01
C ALA A 181 -3.09 11.76 -2.51
N LYS A 182 -4.22 12.15 -1.91
CA LYS A 182 -4.95 13.37 -2.24
C LYS A 182 -5.25 14.17 -0.99
N SER A 183 -5.00 15.47 -1.06
CA SER A 183 -5.27 16.42 0.04
C SER A 183 -4.73 15.93 1.40
N SER A 184 -3.54 15.31 1.40
CA SER A 184 -2.99 14.56 2.53
C SER A 184 -1.62 15.10 2.95
N VAL A 185 -1.16 14.66 4.12
CA VAL A 185 0.17 14.95 4.65
C VAL A 185 0.89 13.62 4.94
N ILE A 186 2.14 13.51 4.49
CA ILE A 186 3.01 12.36 4.75
C ILE A 186 4.32 12.89 5.33
N GLU A 187 4.63 12.57 6.57
CA GLU A 187 5.81 13.11 7.25
C GLU A 187 6.56 12.08 8.10
N GLY A 188 7.88 12.23 8.20
CA GLY A 188 8.72 11.35 9.02
C GLY A 188 8.72 9.88 8.61
N CYS A 189 8.41 9.59 7.35
CA CYS A 189 8.31 8.21 6.85
C CYS A 189 9.58 7.78 6.12
N THR A 190 10.00 6.53 6.33
CA THR A 190 11.19 5.95 5.69
C THR A 190 10.86 4.62 5.03
N ASN A 191 11.32 4.42 3.79
CA ASN A 191 11.23 3.15 3.07
C ASN A 191 12.60 2.47 2.95
N TYR A 192 12.62 1.15 3.17
CA TYR A 192 13.76 0.25 2.90
C TYR A 192 13.44 -0.83 1.86
N TYR A 193 12.18 -0.99 1.44
CA TYR A 193 11.82 -1.96 0.41
C TYR A 193 12.37 -1.56 -0.96
N ASN A 194 12.86 -2.55 -1.69
CA ASN A 194 13.26 -2.41 -3.09
C ASN A 194 12.11 -2.74 -4.02
N ILE A 195 12.13 -2.16 -5.22
CA ILE A 195 11.19 -2.47 -6.30
C ILE A 195 11.99 -2.86 -7.54
N ASP A 196 11.72 -4.05 -8.08
CA ASP A 196 12.27 -4.52 -9.36
C ASP A 196 11.12 -4.84 -10.33
N PHE A 197 10.90 -3.93 -11.25
CA PHE A 197 9.83 -4.01 -12.23
C PHE A 197 10.37 -4.61 -13.52
N THR A 198 10.15 -5.91 -13.70
CA THR A 198 10.53 -6.67 -14.92
C THR A 198 9.36 -6.88 -15.87
N ALA A 199 8.17 -6.39 -15.53
CA ALA A 199 6.99 -6.53 -16.36
C ALA A 199 7.15 -5.80 -17.70
N ASP A 200 6.60 -6.41 -18.77
CA ASP A 200 6.59 -5.84 -20.10
C ASP A 200 5.46 -4.79 -20.23
N ASN A 201 5.83 -3.55 -20.50
CA ASN A 201 4.86 -2.48 -20.78
C ASN A 201 4.67 -2.34 -22.29
N LYS A 202 3.77 -3.12 -22.87
CA LYS A 202 3.54 -3.19 -24.31
C LYS A 202 2.76 -2.02 -24.90
N SER A 203 1.97 -1.32 -24.10
CA SER A 203 0.99 -0.36 -24.61
C SER A 203 1.38 1.10 -24.49
N GLY A 204 2.54 1.41 -23.89
CA GLY A 204 2.95 2.81 -23.63
C GLY A 204 2.03 3.49 -22.60
N GLU A 205 1.38 2.71 -21.79
CA GLU A 205 0.42 3.12 -20.78
C GLU A 205 1.12 3.72 -19.56
N PHE A 206 0.38 4.45 -18.73
CA PHE A 206 0.94 5.14 -17.58
C PHE A 206 1.24 4.17 -16.44
N ASN A 207 2.50 4.10 -16.04
CA ASN A 207 2.94 3.37 -14.86
C ASN A 207 3.76 4.29 -13.96
N ALA A 208 3.43 4.32 -12.67
CA ALA A 208 4.11 5.15 -11.68
C ALA A 208 4.78 4.25 -10.63
N LEU A 209 6.11 4.31 -10.58
CA LEU A 209 6.92 3.56 -9.64
C LEU A 209 7.71 4.52 -8.76
N SER A 210 7.65 4.35 -7.47
CA SER A 210 8.46 5.18 -6.58
C SER A 210 8.89 4.46 -5.32
N GLY A 211 9.97 4.94 -4.74
CA GLY A 211 10.44 4.43 -3.46
C GLY A 211 9.57 4.82 -2.26
N LEU A 212 8.59 5.71 -2.41
CA LEU A 212 7.73 6.08 -1.28
C LEU A 212 6.27 6.27 -1.69
N VAL A 213 5.95 7.23 -2.57
CA VAL A 213 4.57 7.58 -2.94
C VAL A 213 4.42 7.61 -4.46
N GLY A 214 3.40 6.95 -5.00
CA GLY A 214 3.20 6.85 -6.44
C GLY A 214 2.74 8.15 -7.07
N THR A 215 1.52 8.55 -6.82
CA THR A 215 0.89 9.75 -7.38
C THR A 215 0.31 10.63 -6.29
N ILE A 216 0.52 11.92 -6.38
CA ILE A 216 -0.05 12.90 -5.43
C ILE A 216 -0.87 13.99 -6.13
N VAL A 217 -1.93 14.43 -5.42
CA VAL A 217 -2.76 15.58 -5.76
C VAL A 217 -2.94 16.40 -4.49
N ASN A 218 -2.62 17.69 -4.51
CA ASN A 218 -2.75 18.59 -3.35
C ASN A 218 -2.22 17.98 -2.02
N THR A 219 -1.10 17.29 -2.09
CA THR A 219 -0.54 16.52 -0.97
C THR A 219 0.85 17.03 -0.63
N THR A 220 1.16 17.10 0.67
CA THR A 220 2.50 17.42 1.15
C THR A 220 3.22 16.16 1.59
N ILE A 221 4.44 15.93 1.07
CA ILE A 221 5.36 14.90 1.55
C ILE A 221 6.52 15.58 2.26
N GLY A 222 6.77 15.19 3.52
CA GLY A 222 7.67 15.87 4.44
C GLY A 222 6.97 16.97 5.21
N GLY A 223 7.53 17.33 6.35
CA GLY A 223 6.96 18.35 7.23
C GLY A 223 7.68 19.69 7.13
N GLU A 224 7.62 20.48 8.21
CA GLU A 224 8.20 21.82 8.28
C GLU A 224 9.69 21.81 8.68
N SER A 225 10.25 20.63 9.00
CA SER A 225 11.63 20.47 9.43
C SER A 225 12.27 19.20 8.87
N LYS A 226 13.60 19.12 8.90
CA LYS A 226 14.33 17.89 8.50
C LYS A 226 13.93 16.65 9.29
N ALA A 227 13.53 16.78 10.54
CA ALA A 227 13.08 15.66 11.36
C ALA A 227 11.75 15.07 10.89
N GLN A 228 10.95 15.86 10.19
CA GLN A 228 9.68 15.45 9.59
C GLN A 228 9.84 15.09 8.09
N GLY A 229 11.05 15.18 7.55
CA GLY A 229 11.35 14.80 6.18
C GLY A 229 11.13 13.31 5.94
N CYS A 230 10.80 12.94 4.70
CA CYS A 230 10.64 11.56 4.30
C CYS A 230 11.86 11.06 3.53
N SER A 231 12.14 9.74 3.62
CA SER A 231 13.27 9.16 2.92
C SER A 231 12.99 7.83 2.25
N ASN A 232 13.63 7.63 1.09
CA ASN A 232 13.73 6.32 0.44
C ASN A 232 15.16 5.81 0.53
N ARG A 233 15.33 4.55 0.93
CA ARG A 233 16.61 3.85 1.01
C ARG A 233 16.66 2.61 0.12
N GLY A 234 15.50 2.16 -0.38
CA GLY A 234 15.41 1.06 -1.34
C GLY A 234 15.69 1.52 -2.77
N PHE A 235 16.16 0.63 -3.61
CA PHE A 235 16.26 0.91 -5.03
C PHE A 235 14.89 0.79 -5.72
N VAL A 236 14.73 1.52 -6.84
CA VAL A 236 13.60 1.36 -7.76
C VAL A 236 14.16 1.16 -9.16
N ARG A 237 13.95 -0.03 -9.71
CA ARG A 237 14.44 -0.42 -11.03
C ARG A 237 13.29 -0.81 -11.94
N THR A 238 13.42 -0.42 -13.19
CA THR A 238 12.52 -0.90 -14.25
C THR A 238 13.34 -1.59 -15.32
N GLY A 239 12.80 -2.67 -15.87
CA GLY A 239 13.33 -3.33 -17.03
C GLY A 239 13.22 -2.45 -18.30
N ARG A 240 13.67 -2.99 -19.42
CA ARG A 240 13.56 -2.32 -20.71
C ARG A 240 12.10 -2.35 -21.18
N ILE A 241 11.50 -1.20 -21.40
CA ILE A 241 10.17 -1.10 -22.02
C ILE A 241 10.32 -1.41 -23.51
N SER A 242 9.65 -2.47 -23.96
CA SER A 242 9.77 -2.91 -25.35
C SER A 242 8.99 -2.03 -26.34
N ASN A 243 8.06 -1.23 -25.89
CA ASN A 243 7.24 -0.37 -26.75
C ASN A 243 7.68 1.10 -26.69
N THR A 244 8.33 1.55 -27.76
CA THR A 244 8.73 2.95 -27.94
C THR A 244 7.72 3.77 -28.73
N ALA A 245 6.54 3.22 -29.06
CA ALA A 245 5.57 3.89 -29.94
C ALA A 245 5.15 5.29 -29.45
N ASN A 246 5.21 5.53 -28.14
CA ASN A 246 4.93 6.84 -27.53
C ASN A 246 6.16 7.47 -26.85
N GLY A 247 7.37 7.14 -27.31
CA GLY A 247 8.61 7.77 -26.82
C GLY A 247 8.97 7.42 -25.37
N GLY A 248 8.48 6.31 -24.83
CA GLY A 248 8.82 5.86 -23.46
C GLY A 248 8.25 6.74 -22.35
N THR A 249 7.29 7.61 -22.64
CA THR A 249 6.78 8.60 -21.67
C THR A 249 5.79 8.01 -20.65
N GLY A 250 5.35 6.77 -20.85
CA GLY A 250 4.37 6.12 -19.97
C GLY A 250 4.93 5.67 -18.62
N MET A 251 6.25 5.46 -18.48
CA MET A 251 6.87 5.04 -17.22
C MET A 251 7.39 6.27 -16.46
N GLN A 252 6.97 6.39 -15.19
CA GLN A 252 7.42 7.41 -14.26
C GLN A 252 8.11 6.72 -13.09
N THR A 253 9.42 6.91 -12.92
CA THR A 253 10.20 6.22 -11.88
C THR A 253 10.94 7.20 -11.00
N ALA A 254 10.73 7.17 -9.70
CA ALA A 254 11.33 8.14 -8.79
C ALA A 254 11.72 7.55 -7.43
N GLY A 255 12.57 8.28 -6.71
CA GLY A 255 12.94 7.91 -5.35
C GLY A 255 11.84 8.22 -4.33
N ILE A 256 11.14 9.33 -4.46
CA ILE A 256 10.14 9.77 -3.48
C ILE A 256 8.73 9.77 -4.07
N CYS A 257 8.50 10.46 -5.18
CA CYS A 257 7.17 10.56 -5.78
C CYS A 257 7.25 10.43 -7.30
N ALA A 258 6.54 9.45 -7.88
CA ALA A 258 6.61 9.24 -9.31
C ALA A 258 5.89 10.34 -10.09
N PHE A 259 4.72 10.78 -9.65
CA PHE A 259 3.91 11.73 -10.38
C PHE A 259 3.19 12.73 -9.47
N MET A 260 3.45 14.01 -9.69
CA MET A 260 2.71 15.12 -9.09
C MET A 260 1.69 15.61 -10.11
N ALA A 261 0.42 15.27 -9.89
CA ALA A 261 -0.65 15.49 -10.85
C ALA A 261 -1.11 16.94 -10.92
N LYS A 262 -1.88 17.24 -11.97
CA LYS A 262 -2.49 18.53 -12.25
C LYS A 262 -3.55 18.87 -11.20
N ALA A 263 -3.64 20.13 -10.85
CA ALA A 263 -4.50 20.85 -9.93
C ALA A 263 -3.91 20.97 -8.52
N GLU A 264 -3.90 22.17 -8.00
CA GLU A 264 -3.58 22.57 -6.62
C GLU A 264 -2.24 22.08 -6.03
N GLY A 265 -1.31 21.65 -6.87
CA GLY A 265 0.12 21.43 -6.58
C GLY A 265 0.46 20.69 -5.30
N GLY A 266 1.22 19.62 -5.43
CA GLY A 266 1.85 18.97 -4.27
C GLY A 266 3.06 19.73 -3.75
N LYS A 267 3.48 19.40 -2.54
CA LYS A 267 4.71 19.92 -1.92
C LYS A 267 5.58 18.77 -1.44
N LEU A 268 6.87 18.86 -1.70
CA LEU A 268 7.87 17.98 -1.12
C LEU A 268 8.85 18.80 -0.30
N ASN A 269 8.91 18.55 1.00
CA ASN A 269 9.75 19.27 1.95
C ASN A 269 10.76 18.31 2.59
N TYR A 270 12.04 18.64 2.59
CA TYR A 270 13.10 17.87 3.25
C TYR A 270 13.09 16.36 2.91
N CYS A 271 12.73 16.02 1.67
CA CYS A 271 12.72 14.63 1.22
C CYS A 271 14.10 14.21 0.71
N THR A 272 14.52 12.99 1.05
CA THR A 272 15.84 12.47 0.63
C THR A 272 15.70 11.10 0.00
N ASN A 273 16.33 10.91 -1.15
CA ASN A 273 16.49 9.60 -1.77
C ASN A 273 17.94 9.14 -1.66
N TYR A 274 18.14 7.98 -1.07
CA TYR A 274 19.43 7.29 -0.96
C TYR A 274 19.51 6.06 -1.87
N GLY A 275 18.37 5.58 -2.37
CA GLY A 275 18.30 4.41 -3.22
C GLY A 275 18.63 4.69 -4.68
N ASP A 276 19.15 3.69 -5.37
CA ASP A 276 19.39 3.76 -6.81
C ASP A 276 18.09 3.77 -7.60
N ILE A 277 17.98 4.68 -8.55
CA ILE A 277 16.83 4.78 -9.45
C ILE A 277 17.27 4.46 -10.87
N SER A 278 16.70 3.42 -11.46
CA SER A 278 17.04 2.99 -12.82
C SER A 278 15.80 2.76 -13.68
N CYS A 279 15.69 3.50 -14.76
CA CYS A 279 14.64 3.34 -15.76
C CYS A 279 15.22 3.61 -17.15
N PRO A 280 15.57 2.56 -17.91
CA PRO A 280 16.23 2.71 -19.23
C PRO A 280 15.38 3.41 -20.29
N SER A 281 14.05 3.44 -20.10
CA SER A 281 13.13 3.99 -21.10
C SER A 281 11.88 4.60 -20.43
N GLY A 282 12.05 5.78 -19.87
CA GLY A 282 10.94 6.48 -19.18
C GLY A 282 11.42 7.80 -18.58
N ARG A 283 10.58 8.42 -17.79
CA ARG A 283 10.95 9.58 -17.00
C ARG A 283 11.48 9.13 -15.64
N THR A 284 12.64 9.64 -15.29
CA THR A 284 13.34 9.24 -14.08
C THR A 284 13.72 10.46 -13.26
N GLY A 285 13.50 10.39 -11.96
CA GLY A 285 13.90 11.45 -11.03
C GLY A 285 14.39 10.89 -9.70
N GLY A 286 15.47 11.45 -9.16
CA GLY A 286 15.95 11.07 -7.83
C GLY A 286 14.91 11.35 -6.74
N ILE A 287 14.14 12.43 -6.88
CA ILE A 287 13.06 12.82 -5.98
C ILE A 287 11.70 12.67 -6.66
N VAL A 288 11.48 13.34 -7.80
CA VAL A 288 10.22 13.32 -8.56
C VAL A 288 10.52 13.01 -10.02
N ALA A 289 9.76 12.11 -10.65
CA ALA A 289 9.91 11.79 -12.07
C ALA A 289 9.12 12.76 -12.96
N THR A 290 7.90 13.12 -12.58
CA THR A 290 7.10 14.12 -13.29
C THR A 290 6.43 15.08 -12.31
N LEU A 291 6.81 16.35 -12.44
CA LEU A 291 6.21 17.47 -11.72
C LEU A 291 5.37 18.27 -12.72
N MET A 292 4.04 18.17 -12.63
CA MET A 292 3.16 19.02 -13.43
C MET A 292 2.83 20.33 -12.73
N TYR A 293 2.51 20.25 -11.44
CA TYR A 293 2.25 21.41 -10.58
C TYR A 293 2.76 21.12 -9.17
N GLY A 294 3.38 22.08 -8.54
CA GLY A 294 3.84 21.95 -7.16
C GLY A 294 5.26 22.48 -6.94
N ASN A 295 5.76 22.26 -5.74
CA ASN A 295 7.05 22.77 -5.31
C ASN A 295 7.87 21.70 -4.58
N ILE A 296 9.19 21.78 -4.73
CA ILE A 296 10.15 20.95 -3.99
C ILE A 296 11.01 21.92 -3.17
N TYR A 297 11.04 21.69 -1.86
CA TYR A 297 11.81 22.48 -0.92
C TYR A 297 12.79 21.58 -0.15
N ASN A 298 13.95 22.14 0.23
CA ASN A 298 14.95 21.43 0.99
C ASN A 298 15.41 22.27 2.19
#